data_300bfbaa46d1b78513f5b6d06129c522
#
_entry.id   300bfbaa46d1b78513f5b6d06129c522
#
_cell.length_a   1.000
_cell.length_b   1.000
_cell.length_c   1.000
_cell.angle_alpha   90.00
_cell.angle_beta   90.00
_cell.angle_gamma   90.00
#
_symmetry.space_group_name_H-M   'P 1'
#
loop_
_entity.id
_entity.type
_entity.pdbx_description
1 polymer ?
#
loop_
_entity_poly.entity_id
_entity_poly.type
_entity_poly.pdbx_seq_one_letter_code
_entity_poly.pdbx_strand_id
1 'polypeptide(L)'
;MKEHIVLIIGAGPAGLETAYQLKSLGLRPIIIERNDKIGGHLAQWDRLFPSSEEANKLLERLKEQVKDVEIKLNSRISSIEKEGEIFHVTLTNNKTYDVSAVVLCTGFDLFKAEKKQEYGYGIYNNVITNAELEHYFKTHNDERINEPKRIGFVHCVGSRDIKVNNTYCSKVCCATALKQACEIKEEFSDAD
;
A
#
# COMPACT_ATOMS: atom_id res chain seq x y z
N MET A 1 -31.65 17.70 6.79
CA MET A 1 -30.61 17.89 5.74
C MET A 1 -30.33 16.53 5.12
N LYS A 2 -30.22 16.42 3.80
CA LYS A 2 -29.76 15.16 3.18
C LYS A 2 -28.34 14.89 3.65
N GLU A 3 -28.10 13.70 4.17
CA GLU A 3 -26.78 13.26 4.61
C GLU A 3 -25.91 13.06 3.36
N HIS A 4 -24.82 13.81 3.24
CA HIS A 4 -23.90 13.70 2.12
C HIS A 4 -22.94 12.53 2.37
N ILE A 5 -23.24 11.41 1.72
CA ILE A 5 -22.40 10.21 1.79
C ILE A 5 -21.27 10.33 0.77
N VAL A 6 -20.05 10.09 1.20
CA VAL A 6 -18.86 10.01 0.34
C VAL A 6 -18.29 8.60 0.43
N LEU A 7 -18.21 7.92 -0.70
CA LEU A 7 -17.65 6.57 -0.76
C LEU A 7 -16.15 6.64 -1.09
N ILE A 8 -15.34 5.93 -0.30
CA ILE A 8 -13.88 5.87 -0.44
C ILE A 8 -13.52 4.44 -0.86
N ILE A 9 -12.76 4.29 -1.94
CA ILE A 9 -12.32 2.99 -2.44
C ILE A 9 -10.88 2.75 -2.04
N GLY A 10 -10.68 1.84 -1.08
CA GLY A 10 -9.41 1.46 -0.49
C GLY A 10 -9.22 1.98 0.93
N ALA A 11 -8.83 1.09 1.85
CA ALA A 11 -8.56 1.36 3.26
C ALA A 11 -7.05 1.41 3.58
N GLY A 12 -6.23 1.83 2.61
CA GLY A 12 -4.85 2.21 2.85
C GLY A 12 -4.73 3.55 3.57
N PRO A 13 -3.50 4.04 3.86
CA PRO A 13 -3.31 5.28 4.62
C PRO A 13 -4.03 6.48 4.01
N ALA A 14 -4.05 6.59 2.67
CA ALA A 14 -4.78 7.67 1.99
C ALA A 14 -6.29 7.60 2.23
N GLY A 15 -6.89 6.39 2.17
CA GLY A 15 -8.33 6.22 2.39
C GLY A 15 -8.73 6.45 3.85
N LEU A 16 -7.92 5.99 4.79
CA LEU A 16 -8.15 6.20 6.22
C LEU A 16 -8.07 7.69 6.57
N GLU A 17 -7.03 8.40 6.12
CA GLU A 17 -6.90 9.84 6.34
C GLU A 17 -8.04 10.62 5.66
N THR A 18 -8.40 10.26 4.43
CA THR A 18 -9.54 10.87 3.72
C THR A 18 -10.84 10.73 4.53
N ALA A 19 -11.11 9.55 5.07
CA ALA A 19 -12.29 9.29 5.87
C ALA A 19 -12.31 10.15 7.14
N TYR A 20 -11.18 10.26 7.82
CA TYR A 20 -11.04 11.12 8.99
C TYR A 20 -11.34 12.59 8.66
N GLN A 21 -10.74 13.11 7.57
CA GLN A 21 -10.95 14.50 7.17
C GLN A 21 -12.41 14.77 6.76
N LEU A 22 -13.02 13.87 5.98
CA LEU A 22 -14.43 14.01 5.60
C LEU A 22 -15.36 14.01 6.81
N LYS A 23 -15.12 13.12 7.78
CA LYS A 23 -15.86 13.08 9.04
C LYS A 23 -15.71 14.40 9.81
N SER A 24 -14.51 14.97 9.89
CA SER A 24 -14.27 16.25 10.57
C SER A 24 -15.00 17.43 9.91
N LEU A 25 -15.30 17.33 8.61
CA LEU A 25 -16.11 18.29 7.85
C LEU A 25 -17.63 18.04 7.97
N GLY A 26 -18.06 17.07 8.78
CA GLY A 26 -19.48 16.74 8.98
C GLY A 26 -20.09 15.91 7.84
N LEU A 27 -19.27 15.32 6.96
CA LEU A 27 -19.71 14.41 5.92
C LEU A 27 -19.70 12.97 6.46
N ARG A 28 -20.45 12.08 5.79
CA ARG A 28 -20.48 10.65 6.12
C ARG A 28 -19.62 9.84 5.16
N PRO A 29 -18.37 9.48 5.53
CA PRO A 29 -17.56 8.56 4.74
C PRO A 29 -17.99 7.11 4.93
N ILE A 30 -17.91 6.33 3.83
CA ILE A 30 -17.98 4.86 3.83
C ILE A 30 -16.77 4.35 3.07
N ILE A 31 -15.98 3.46 3.69
CA ILE A 31 -14.80 2.87 3.05
C ILE A 31 -15.15 1.48 2.52
N ILE A 32 -14.79 1.22 1.26
CA ILE A 32 -14.84 -0.11 0.65
C ILE A 32 -13.42 -0.63 0.50
N GLU A 33 -13.13 -1.77 1.12
CA GLU A 33 -11.82 -2.42 1.09
C GLU A 33 -11.93 -3.84 0.53
N ARG A 34 -11.07 -4.17 -0.42
CA ARG A 34 -11.07 -5.49 -1.09
C ARG A 34 -10.52 -6.62 -0.23
N ASN A 35 -9.67 -6.28 0.73
CA ASN A 35 -9.01 -7.24 1.61
C ASN A 35 -9.79 -7.41 2.93
N ASP A 36 -9.37 -8.38 3.72
CA ASP A 36 -9.89 -8.67 5.05
C ASP A 36 -9.37 -7.75 6.15
N LYS A 37 -8.42 -6.86 5.81
CA LYS A 37 -7.75 -5.94 6.75
C LYS A 37 -7.55 -4.57 6.12
N ILE A 38 -7.55 -3.53 6.98
CA ILE A 38 -7.21 -2.16 6.62
C ILE A 38 -5.71 -1.91 6.76
N GLY A 39 -5.24 -0.82 6.14
CA GLY A 39 -3.85 -0.34 6.22
C GLY A 39 -3.07 -0.49 4.91
N GLY A 40 -3.53 -1.32 3.96
CA GLY A 40 -2.86 -1.53 2.68
C GLY A 40 -1.38 -1.94 2.85
N HIS A 41 -0.50 -1.39 2.05
CA HIS A 41 0.95 -1.67 2.14
C HIS A 41 1.57 -1.20 3.46
N LEU A 42 1.05 -0.13 4.08
CA LEU A 42 1.54 0.36 5.38
C LEU A 42 1.48 -0.72 6.47
N ALA A 43 0.47 -1.61 6.40
CA ALA A 43 0.34 -2.71 7.35
C ALA A 43 1.44 -3.78 7.20
N GLN A 44 2.19 -3.77 6.09
CA GLN A 44 3.24 -4.75 5.78
C GLN A 44 4.66 -4.21 5.99
N TRP A 45 4.82 -2.88 6.08
CA TRP A 45 6.12 -2.22 6.19
C TRP A 45 6.54 -2.04 7.64
N ASP A 46 7.87 -1.97 7.85
CA ASP A 46 8.47 -1.73 9.15
C ASP A 46 8.53 -0.25 9.48
N ARG A 47 9.31 0.53 8.72
CA ARG A 47 9.54 1.96 8.96
C ARG A 47 9.22 2.82 7.74
N LEU A 48 8.95 4.08 7.99
CA LEU A 48 8.64 5.08 6.98
C LEU A 48 9.89 5.90 6.61
N PHE A 49 9.99 6.30 5.34
CA PHE A 49 11.01 7.23 4.89
C PHE A 49 10.39 8.64 4.72
N PRO A 50 11.08 9.73 5.09
CA PRO A 50 12.44 9.81 5.65
C PRO A 50 12.47 9.81 7.19
N SER A 51 11.33 9.73 7.86
CA SER A 51 11.20 9.94 9.31
C SER A 51 11.75 8.79 10.15
N SER A 52 11.95 7.59 9.57
CA SER A 52 12.23 6.34 10.29
C SER A 52 11.19 5.98 11.36
N GLU A 53 10.00 6.60 11.31
CA GLU A 53 8.88 6.26 12.19
C GLU A 53 8.39 4.85 11.89
N GLU A 54 8.07 4.08 12.92
CA GLU A 54 7.46 2.76 12.78
C GLU A 54 6.11 2.87 12.03
N ALA A 55 5.97 2.13 10.95
CA ALA A 55 4.75 2.14 10.15
C ALA A 55 3.49 1.76 10.96
N ASN A 56 3.67 0.88 11.95
CA ASN A 56 2.59 0.48 12.86
C ASN A 56 2.07 1.66 13.70
N LYS A 57 2.93 2.58 14.17
CA LYS A 57 2.48 3.75 14.96
C LYS A 57 1.56 4.64 14.14
N LEU A 58 1.93 4.89 12.88
CA LEU A 58 1.06 5.63 11.97
C LEU A 58 -0.25 4.88 11.72
N LEU A 59 -0.19 3.58 11.49
CA LEU A 59 -1.37 2.76 11.22
C LEU A 59 -2.35 2.76 12.39
N GLU A 60 -1.87 2.57 13.62
CA GLU A 60 -2.73 2.58 14.81
C GLU A 60 -3.38 3.95 15.04
N ARG A 61 -2.64 5.05 14.80
CA ARG A 61 -3.21 6.40 14.82
C ARG A 61 -4.35 6.56 13.81
N LEU A 62 -4.14 6.12 12.57
CA LEU A 62 -5.16 6.20 11.52
C LEU A 62 -6.38 5.34 11.86
N LYS A 63 -6.19 4.15 12.41
CA LYS A 63 -7.29 3.28 12.87
C LYS A 63 -8.14 3.94 13.95
N GLU A 64 -7.51 4.54 14.95
CA GLU A 64 -8.23 5.22 16.03
C GLU A 64 -9.04 6.41 15.50
N GLN A 65 -8.52 7.16 14.55
CA GLN A 65 -9.21 8.28 13.92
C GLN A 65 -10.49 7.88 13.17
N VAL A 66 -10.54 6.66 12.64
CA VAL A 66 -11.67 6.14 11.85
C VAL A 66 -12.48 5.07 12.56
N LYS A 67 -12.32 4.87 13.85
CA LYS A 67 -13.00 3.80 14.62
C LYS A 67 -14.52 3.80 14.50
N ASP A 68 -15.13 4.96 14.28
CA ASP A 68 -16.58 5.14 14.10
C ASP A 68 -16.98 5.28 12.62
N VAL A 69 -16.06 5.05 11.69
CA VAL A 69 -16.35 5.10 10.24
C VAL A 69 -16.80 3.73 9.76
N GLU A 70 -17.83 3.71 8.92
CA GLU A 70 -18.29 2.48 8.28
C GLU A 70 -17.25 1.97 7.28
N ILE A 71 -16.68 0.77 7.55
CA ILE A 71 -15.71 0.10 6.67
C ILE A 71 -16.27 -1.24 6.25
N LYS A 72 -16.34 -1.47 4.94
CA LYS A 72 -16.74 -2.75 4.33
C LYS A 72 -15.50 -3.47 3.84
N LEU A 73 -15.04 -4.44 4.61
CA LEU A 73 -13.97 -5.36 4.22
C LEU A 73 -14.48 -6.43 3.24
N ASN A 74 -13.54 -7.12 2.57
CA ASN A 74 -13.84 -8.18 1.59
C ASN A 74 -14.83 -7.72 0.52
N SER A 75 -14.82 -6.45 0.17
CA SER A 75 -15.79 -5.82 -0.71
C SER A 75 -15.13 -5.18 -1.91
N ARG A 76 -15.64 -5.45 -3.10
CA ARG A 76 -15.12 -4.91 -4.36
C ARG A 76 -16.23 -4.18 -5.11
N ILE A 77 -15.85 -3.14 -5.82
CA ILE A 77 -16.75 -2.41 -6.72
C ILE A 77 -16.97 -3.25 -7.98
N SER A 78 -18.22 -3.38 -8.41
CA SER A 78 -18.63 -3.99 -9.68
C SER A 78 -18.88 -2.92 -10.74
N SER A 79 -19.64 -1.87 -10.39
CA SER A 79 -19.90 -0.74 -11.29
C SER A 79 -20.05 0.57 -10.52
N ILE A 80 -19.81 1.67 -11.22
CA ILE A 80 -20.08 3.04 -10.78
C ILE A 80 -20.78 3.74 -11.93
N GLU A 81 -22.01 4.16 -11.71
CA GLU A 81 -22.82 4.88 -12.69
C GLU A 81 -23.15 6.26 -12.11
N LYS A 82 -23.20 7.28 -12.95
CA LYS A 82 -23.53 8.64 -12.52
C LYS A 82 -24.84 9.07 -13.13
N GLU A 83 -25.80 9.44 -12.29
CA GLU A 83 -27.07 10.03 -12.70
C GLU A 83 -27.24 11.40 -12.02
N GLY A 84 -27.20 12.46 -12.81
CA GLY A 84 -27.18 13.82 -12.28
C GLY A 84 -25.98 14.07 -11.35
N GLU A 85 -26.25 14.38 -10.09
CA GLU A 85 -25.23 14.62 -9.06
C GLU A 85 -24.98 13.40 -8.15
N ILE A 86 -25.63 12.26 -8.43
CA ILE A 86 -25.54 11.05 -7.61
C ILE A 86 -24.72 9.98 -8.33
N PHE A 87 -23.87 9.30 -7.59
CA PHE A 87 -23.17 8.11 -8.03
C PHE A 87 -23.86 6.87 -7.46
N HIS A 88 -24.31 5.98 -8.33
CA HIS A 88 -24.84 4.67 -8.01
C HIS A 88 -23.69 3.67 -8.03
N VAL A 89 -23.26 3.23 -6.87
CA VAL A 89 -22.12 2.30 -6.74
C VAL A 89 -22.63 0.93 -6.38
N THR A 90 -22.31 -0.07 -7.21
CA THR A 90 -22.67 -1.48 -6.99
C THR A 90 -21.43 -2.28 -6.60
N LEU A 91 -21.55 -3.07 -5.54
CA LEU A 91 -20.53 -4.02 -5.11
C LEU A 91 -20.71 -5.38 -5.82
N THR A 92 -19.67 -6.20 -5.81
CA THR A 92 -19.70 -7.57 -6.39
C THR A 92 -20.70 -8.50 -5.72
N ASN A 93 -21.16 -8.21 -4.51
CA ASN A 93 -22.21 -8.93 -3.78
C ASN A 93 -23.63 -8.35 -4.03
N ASN A 94 -23.79 -7.51 -5.06
CA ASN A 94 -25.01 -6.81 -5.46
C ASN A 94 -25.55 -5.77 -4.45
N LYS A 95 -24.79 -5.41 -3.43
CA LYS A 95 -25.15 -4.29 -2.56
C LYS A 95 -24.89 -2.98 -3.29
N THR A 96 -25.82 -2.03 -3.18
CA THR A 96 -25.75 -0.73 -3.83
C THR A 96 -25.64 0.40 -2.81
N TYR A 97 -25.03 1.50 -3.24
CA TYR A 97 -24.91 2.76 -2.49
C TYR A 97 -25.16 3.94 -3.41
N ASP A 98 -26.03 4.83 -2.99
CA ASP A 98 -26.23 6.13 -3.63
C ASP A 98 -25.42 7.17 -2.87
N VAL A 99 -24.40 7.76 -3.52
CA VAL A 99 -23.43 8.64 -2.86
C VAL A 99 -23.22 9.93 -3.64
N SER A 100 -22.88 11.00 -2.91
CA SER A 100 -22.65 12.33 -3.50
C SER A 100 -21.28 12.43 -4.18
N ALA A 101 -20.30 11.62 -3.75
CA ALA A 101 -18.97 11.59 -4.32
C ALA A 101 -18.30 10.24 -4.11
N VAL A 102 -17.32 9.94 -4.98
CA VAL A 102 -16.45 8.77 -4.86
C VAL A 102 -14.99 9.23 -4.85
N VAL A 103 -14.21 8.78 -3.86
CA VAL A 103 -12.78 9.06 -3.74
C VAL A 103 -11.99 7.78 -3.99
N LEU A 104 -11.04 7.82 -4.92
CA LEU A 104 -10.19 6.70 -5.27
C LEU A 104 -8.91 6.71 -4.44
N CYS A 105 -8.77 5.74 -3.53
CA CYS A 105 -7.61 5.52 -2.67
C CYS A 105 -7.06 4.11 -2.85
N THR A 106 -7.03 3.61 -4.10
CA THR A 106 -6.74 2.22 -4.44
C THR A 106 -5.27 1.83 -4.30
N GLY A 107 -4.38 2.79 -4.06
CA GLY A 107 -2.95 2.56 -3.90
C GLY A 107 -2.28 2.15 -5.21
N PHE A 108 -1.31 1.24 -5.12
CA PHE A 108 -0.56 0.70 -6.24
C PHE A 108 -0.31 -0.80 -6.07
N ASP A 109 0.00 -1.48 -7.15
CA ASP A 109 0.45 -2.87 -7.13
C ASP A 109 1.97 -2.92 -7.29
N LEU A 110 2.62 -3.83 -6.55
CA LEU A 110 4.05 -4.09 -6.69
C LEU A 110 4.32 -4.73 -8.06
N PHE A 111 5.45 -4.35 -8.67
CA PHE A 111 5.88 -4.99 -9.90
C PHE A 111 6.18 -6.46 -9.66
N LYS A 112 5.71 -7.33 -10.55
CA LYS A 112 5.98 -8.76 -10.50
C LYS A 112 7.41 -9.04 -11.00
N ALA A 113 8.35 -9.26 -10.06
CA ALA A 113 9.77 -9.40 -10.36
C ALA A 113 10.08 -10.59 -11.28
N GLU A 114 9.20 -11.61 -11.31
CA GLU A 114 9.30 -12.77 -12.20
C GLU A 114 9.29 -12.40 -13.70
N LYS A 115 8.78 -11.21 -14.03
CA LYS A 115 8.81 -10.69 -15.41
C LYS A 115 10.21 -10.26 -15.86
N LYS A 116 11.18 -10.22 -14.93
CA LYS A 116 12.57 -9.78 -15.16
C LYS A 116 13.55 -10.86 -14.68
N GLN A 117 13.46 -12.04 -15.31
CA GLN A 117 14.26 -13.23 -14.94
C GLN A 117 15.77 -13.01 -15.03
N GLU A 118 16.21 -12.02 -15.83
CA GLU A 118 17.63 -11.66 -15.95
C GLU A 118 18.27 -11.20 -14.63
N TYR A 119 17.47 -10.83 -13.62
CA TYR A 119 17.95 -10.49 -12.28
C TYR A 119 17.92 -11.66 -11.30
N GLY A 120 17.44 -12.84 -11.74
CA GLY A 120 17.51 -14.08 -10.97
C GLY A 120 16.45 -14.25 -9.88
N TYR A 121 15.45 -13.35 -9.79
CA TYR A 121 14.35 -13.51 -8.84
C TYR A 121 13.54 -14.78 -9.17
N GLY A 122 13.27 -15.60 -8.13
CA GLY A 122 12.64 -16.91 -8.26
C GLY A 122 13.57 -18.02 -8.80
N ILE A 123 14.84 -17.69 -9.14
CA ILE A 123 15.88 -18.63 -9.55
C ILE A 123 16.91 -18.83 -8.44
N TYR A 124 17.35 -17.73 -7.83
CA TYR A 124 18.32 -17.74 -6.74
C TYR A 124 17.65 -17.34 -5.42
N ASN A 125 17.84 -18.12 -4.36
CA ASN A 125 17.22 -17.88 -3.07
C ASN A 125 17.66 -16.57 -2.41
N ASN A 126 18.84 -16.07 -2.74
CA ASN A 126 19.37 -14.80 -2.21
C ASN A 126 18.97 -13.57 -3.03
N VAL A 127 18.06 -13.71 -3.99
CA VAL A 127 17.49 -12.57 -4.75
C VAL A 127 16.06 -12.32 -4.27
N ILE A 128 15.87 -11.20 -3.61
CA ILE A 128 14.59 -10.81 -3.02
C ILE A 128 14.15 -9.44 -3.53
N THR A 129 12.88 -9.10 -3.36
CA THR A 129 12.36 -7.78 -3.65
C THR A 129 12.49 -6.84 -2.45
N ASN A 130 12.47 -5.52 -2.70
CA ASN A 130 12.39 -4.53 -1.62
C ASN A 130 11.20 -4.75 -0.68
N ALA A 131 10.07 -5.24 -1.21
CA ALA A 131 8.89 -5.52 -0.39
C ALA A 131 9.09 -6.73 0.54
N GLU A 132 9.80 -7.76 0.09
CA GLU A 132 10.17 -8.91 0.92
C GLU A 132 11.18 -8.49 1.99
N LEU A 133 12.13 -7.61 1.67
CA LEU A 133 13.05 -7.05 2.65
C LEU A 133 12.33 -6.21 3.72
N GLU A 134 11.33 -5.40 3.35
CA GLU A 134 10.47 -4.70 4.33
C GLU A 134 9.73 -5.67 5.24
N HIS A 135 9.24 -6.76 4.67
CA HIS A 135 8.57 -7.80 5.46
C HIS A 135 9.54 -8.47 6.43
N TYR A 136 10.78 -8.72 6.02
CA TYR A 136 11.83 -9.24 6.89
C TYR A 136 12.09 -8.30 8.07
N PHE A 137 12.37 -7.02 7.85
CA PHE A 137 12.60 -6.06 8.93
C PHE A 137 11.45 -6.02 9.93
N LYS A 138 10.21 -6.20 9.47
CA LYS A 138 9.03 -6.23 10.33
C LYS A 138 8.89 -7.51 11.15
N THR A 139 9.27 -8.65 10.61
CA THR A 139 8.94 -9.97 11.18
C THR A 139 10.14 -10.77 11.63
N HIS A 140 11.33 -10.45 11.11
CA HIS A 140 12.57 -11.23 11.22
C HIS A 140 12.38 -12.71 10.88
N ASN A 141 11.49 -13.00 9.95
CA ASN A 141 11.10 -14.36 9.58
C ASN A 141 11.26 -14.59 8.06
N ASP A 142 12.52 -14.56 7.59
CA ASP A 142 12.90 -14.99 6.24
C ASP A 142 14.29 -15.60 6.27
N GLU A 143 14.37 -16.93 6.15
CA GLU A 143 15.62 -17.70 6.21
C GLU A 143 16.60 -17.36 5.06
N ARG A 144 16.13 -16.68 4.01
CA ARG A 144 16.97 -16.20 2.90
C ARG A 144 17.91 -15.08 3.32
N ILE A 145 17.57 -14.37 4.40
CA ILE A 145 18.32 -13.25 4.96
C ILE A 145 18.99 -13.71 6.25
N ASN A 146 20.16 -14.33 6.11
CA ASN A 146 20.92 -14.86 7.23
C ASN A 146 22.37 -14.37 7.17
N GLU A 147 22.71 -13.45 8.07
CA GLU A 147 24.05 -12.85 8.19
C GLU A 147 24.69 -12.48 6.84
N PRO A 148 24.05 -11.66 6.00
CA PRO A 148 24.56 -11.32 4.69
C PRO A 148 25.87 -10.55 4.82
N LYS A 149 26.89 -10.96 4.04
CA LYS A 149 28.20 -10.31 4.04
C LYS A 149 28.31 -9.22 2.96
N ARG A 150 27.49 -9.33 1.92
CA ARG A 150 27.49 -8.35 0.82
C ARG A 150 26.10 -8.26 0.22
N ILE A 151 25.60 -7.03 0.08
CA ILE A 151 24.25 -6.75 -0.39
C ILE A 151 24.29 -5.74 -1.54
N GLY A 152 23.67 -6.11 -2.65
CA GLY A 152 23.54 -5.27 -3.83
C GLY A 152 22.10 -4.86 -4.09
N PHE A 153 21.84 -3.58 -4.32
CA PHE A 153 20.53 -3.06 -4.72
C PHE A 153 20.46 -2.86 -6.22
N VAL A 154 19.55 -3.56 -6.88
CA VAL A 154 19.28 -3.39 -8.32
C VAL A 154 18.07 -2.48 -8.49
N HIS A 155 18.31 -1.28 -9.04
CA HIS A 155 17.27 -0.28 -9.25
C HIS A 155 16.56 -0.42 -10.59
N CYS A 156 15.39 0.21 -10.68
CA CYS A 156 14.59 0.30 -11.90
C CYS A 156 14.13 -1.04 -12.48
N VAL A 157 14.00 -2.07 -11.65
CA VAL A 157 13.41 -3.36 -12.07
C VAL A 157 11.91 -3.16 -12.32
N GLY A 158 11.49 -3.26 -13.59
CA GLY A 158 10.12 -2.99 -14.00
C GLY A 158 9.68 -1.53 -13.95
N SER A 159 10.63 -0.60 -13.88
CA SER A 159 10.41 0.85 -13.94
C SER A 159 11.48 1.46 -14.84
N ARG A 160 11.16 2.49 -15.64
CA ARG A 160 12.03 3.01 -16.71
C ARG A 160 12.46 1.90 -17.68
N ASP A 161 11.59 0.95 -17.93
CA ASP A 161 11.87 -0.28 -18.68
C ASP A 161 10.85 -0.47 -19.81
N ILE A 162 11.31 -0.26 -21.04
CA ILE A 162 10.48 -0.42 -22.24
C ILE A 162 10.06 -1.87 -22.49
N LYS A 163 10.88 -2.86 -22.03
CA LYS A 163 10.60 -4.28 -22.28
C LYS A 163 9.34 -4.77 -21.54
N VAL A 164 8.95 -4.09 -20.46
CA VAL A 164 7.75 -4.40 -19.70
C VAL A 164 6.69 -3.30 -19.81
N ASN A 165 6.86 -2.39 -20.76
CA ASN A 165 5.96 -1.26 -21.05
C ASN A 165 5.77 -0.28 -19.87
N ASN A 166 6.78 -0.13 -19.01
CA ASN A 166 6.83 0.80 -17.89
C ASN A 166 7.96 1.81 -18.09
N THR A 167 7.75 2.78 -19.00
CA THR A 167 8.79 3.74 -19.39
C THR A 167 9.01 4.86 -18.35
N TYR A 168 8.08 5.04 -17.43
CA TYR A 168 8.13 6.06 -16.37
C TYR A 168 8.90 5.60 -15.13
N CYS A 169 9.33 6.56 -14.33
CA CYS A 169 9.95 6.31 -13.01
C CYS A 169 8.87 6.18 -11.94
N SER A 170 8.95 5.16 -11.07
CA SER A 170 8.06 5.02 -9.91
C SER A 170 8.27 6.10 -8.84
N LYS A 171 9.41 6.80 -8.86
CA LYS A 171 9.82 7.91 -7.96
C LYS A 171 10.05 7.54 -6.49
N VAL A 172 9.75 6.33 -6.08
CA VAL A 172 9.85 5.90 -4.67
C VAL A 172 10.94 4.87 -4.41
N CYS A 173 11.31 4.03 -5.39
CA CYS A 173 12.20 2.90 -5.17
C CYS A 173 13.61 3.31 -4.70
N CYS A 174 14.16 4.43 -5.17
CA CYS A 174 15.47 4.91 -4.70
C CYS A 174 15.44 5.31 -3.24
N ALA A 175 14.40 6.02 -2.80
CA ALA A 175 14.23 6.40 -1.41
C ALA A 175 14.05 5.18 -0.50
N THR A 176 13.25 4.19 -0.95
CA THR A 176 13.07 2.92 -0.25
C THR A 176 14.40 2.17 -0.11
N ALA A 177 15.19 2.05 -1.18
CA ALA A 177 16.47 1.35 -1.14
C ALA A 177 17.48 2.04 -0.22
N LEU A 178 17.54 3.38 -0.20
CA LEU A 178 18.39 4.11 0.72
C LEU A 178 18.01 3.87 2.18
N LYS A 179 16.71 3.93 2.50
CA LYS A 179 16.20 3.60 3.83
C LYS A 179 16.60 2.18 4.23
N GLN A 180 16.36 1.21 3.36
CA GLN A 180 16.68 -0.20 3.59
C GLN A 180 18.19 -0.43 3.77
N ALA A 181 19.03 0.27 3.01
CA ALA A 181 20.47 0.19 3.19
C ALA A 181 20.92 0.70 4.58
N CYS A 182 20.27 1.75 5.12
CA CYS A 182 20.52 2.21 6.48
C CYS A 182 20.08 1.15 7.51
N GLU A 183 18.90 0.57 7.37
CA GLU A 183 18.39 -0.48 8.27
C GLU A 183 19.26 -1.75 8.25
N ILE A 184 19.76 -2.14 7.05
CA ILE A 184 20.74 -3.23 6.91
C ILE A 184 22.00 -2.95 7.70
N LYS A 185 22.54 -1.72 7.61
CA LYS A 185 23.76 -1.36 8.35
C LYS A 185 23.54 -1.28 9.87
N GLU A 186 22.32 -0.97 10.30
CA GLU A 186 21.95 -1.04 11.73
C GLU A 186 21.90 -2.49 12.23
N GLU A 187 21.34 -3.41 11.43
CA GLU A 187 21.16 -4.81 11.82
C GLU A 187 22.39 -5.68 11.54
N PHE A 188 23.04 -5.47 10.39
CA PHE A 188 24.21 -6.21 9.92
C PHE A 188 25.39 -5.26 9.70
N SER A 189 26.02 -4.81 10.78
CA SER A 189 27.08 -3.79 10.74
C SER A 189 28.26 -4.16 9.82
N ASP A 190 28.56 -5.46 9.71
CA ASP A 190 29.68 -6.00 8.92
C ASP A 190 29.33 -6.27 7.44
N ALA A 191 28.08 -6.04 7.02
CA ALA A 191 27.67 -6.20 5.64
C ALA A 191 28.14 -5.02 4.76
N ASP A 192 28.66 -5.32 3.56
CA ASP A 192 29.04 -4.36 2.51
C ASP A 192 27.91 -4.14 1.50
#